data_069ea39270dd94d5b359b5a764ff9e79
#
_entry.id   069ea39270dd94d5b359b5a764ff9e79
#
_cell.length_a   1.000
_cell.length_b   1.000
_cell.length_c   1.000
_cell.angle_alpha   90.00
_cell.angle_beta   90.00
_cell.angle_gamma   90.00
#
_symmetry.space_group_name_H-M   'P 1'
#
loop_
_entity.id
_entity.type
_entity.pdbx_description
1 polymer ?
#
loop_
_entity_poly.entity_id
_entity_poly.type
_entity_poly.pdbx_seq_one_letter_code
_entity_poly.pdbx_strand_id
1 'polypeptide(L)' 'MRRLIYSANISIDGYMEDADGSLDWGEPDEEIHRFWNQWVRDAGAELMGRGTYEAMEPYWTDAAADPQGPDFADEFARAW' A
#
# COMPACT_ATOMS: atom_id res chain seq x y z
N MET A 1 -19.84 12.99 8.38
CA MET A 1 -19.19 13.27 7.08
C MET A 1 -17.78 12.69 7.10
N ARG A 2 -17.41 11.97 6.07
CA ARG A 2 -16.06 11.40 5.98
C ARG A 2 -15.06 12.46 5.55
N ARG A 3 -13.83 12.32 6.03
CA ARG A 3 -12.74 13.23 5.68
C ARG A 3 -12.02 12.73 4.43
N LEU A 4 -11.47 13.66 3.66
CA LEU A 4 -10.52 13.32 2.61
C LEU A 4 -9.11 13.40 3.20
N ILE A 5 -8.37 12.30 3.09
CA ILE A 5 -7.03 12.19 3.67
C ILE A 5 -6.04 11.85 2.56
N TYR A 6 -4.93 12.58 2.53
CA TYR A 6 -3.82 12.27 1.63
C TYR A 6 -2.70 11.60 2.41
N SER A 7 -2.22 10.47 1.94
CA SER A 7 -1.15 9.74 2.62
C SER A 7 -0.16 9.14 1.62
N ALA A 8 1.10 9.03 2.03
CA ALA A 8 2.15 8.44 1.21
C ALA A 8 3.34 8.04 2.07
N ASN A 9 4.09 7.05 1.61
CA ASN A 9 5.41 6.74 2.15
C ASN A 9 6.44 7.55 1.36
N ILE A 10 7.25 8.31 2.06
CA ILE A 10 8.27 9.15 1.43
C ILE A 10 9.61 9.02 2.14
N SER A 11 10.70 9.33 1.43
CA SER A 11 12.00 9.48 2.04
C SER A 11 12.06 10.77 2.85
N ILE A 12 13.13 10.94 3.63
CA ILE A 12 13.30 12.16 4.44
C ILE A 12 13.31 13.41 3.57
N ASP A 13 13.86 13.31 2.36
CA ASP A 13 13.91 14.44 1.42
C ASP A 13 12.69 14.51 0.48
N GLY A 14 11.66 13.72 0.75
CA GLY A 14 10.35 13.88 0.12
C GLY A 14 10.08 13.08 -1.16
N TYR A 15 10.93 12.12 -1.50
CA TYR A 15 10.72 11.30 -2.70
C TYR A 15 9.93 10.04 -2.39
N MET A 16 9.03 9.66 -3.30
CA MET A 16 8.28 8.41 -3.23
C MET A 16 9.01 7.27 -3.95
N GLU A 17 9.73 7.57 -5.00
CA GLU A 17 10.43 6.57 -5.82
C GLU A 17 11.91 6.89 -5.91
N ASP A 18 12.73 5.90 -6.24
CA ASP A 18 14.15 6.12 -6.45
C ASP A 18 14.41 6.69 -7.86
N ALA A 19 15.70 6.85 -8.20
CA ALA A 19 16.10 7.43 -9.50
C ALA A 19 15.63 6.60 -10.70
N ASP A 20 15.36 5.31 -10.49
CA ASP A 20 14.90 4.39 -11.52
C ASP A 20 13.37 4.25 -11.53
N GLY A 21 12.66 5.00 -10.71
CA GLY A 21 11.21 4.90 -10.59
C GLY A 21 10.72 3.73 -9.75
N SER A 22 11.61 3.07 -9.02
CA SER A 22 11.25 1.93 -8.19
C SER A 22 10.77 2.37 -6.81
N LEU A 23 9.80 1.65 -6.27
CA LEU A 23 9.29 1.83 -4.90
C LEU A 23 9.88 0.81 -3.92
N ASP A 24 10.74 -0.08 -4.38
CA ASP A 24 11.24 -1.20 -3.57
C ASP A 24 12.06 -0.76 -2.37
N TRP A 25 12.70 0.41 -2.44
CA TRP A 25 13.50 0.95 -1.34
C TRP A 25 12.65 1.20 -0.09
N GLY A 26 11.35 1.44 -0.27
CA GLY A 26 10.43 1.78 0.81
C GLY A 26 9.61 0.60 1.32
N GLU A 27 10.04 -0.63 1.09
CA GLU A 27 9.30 -1.80 1.55
C GLU A 27 9.09 -1.74 3.07
N PRO A 28 7.83 -1.70 3.55
CA PRO A 28 7.56 -1.54 4.98
C PRO A 28 7.85 -2.82 5.76
N ASP A 29 8.34 -2.67 6.99
CA ASP A 29 8.45 -3.78 7.92
C ASP A 29 7.05 -4.18 8.45
N GLU A 30 7.02 -5.21 9.30
CA GLU A 30 5.75 -5.73 9.81
C GLU A 30 4.94 -4.67 10.57
N GLU A 31 5.60 -3.89 11.41
CA GLU A 31 4.90 -2.87 12.22
C GLU A 31 4.24 -1.80 11.34
N ILE A 32 4.99 -1.30 10.37
CA ILE A 32 4.48 -0.29 9.43
C ILE A 32 3.38 -0.87 8.56
N HIS A 33 3.56 -2.12 8.11
CA HIS A 33 2.56 -2.78 7.27
C HIS A 33 1.24 -2.98 8.02
N ARG A 34 1.30 -3.37 9.31
CA ARG A 34 0.09 -3.51 10.12
C ARG A 34 -0.61 -2.17 10.34
N PHE A 35 0.15 -1.09 10.46
CA PHE A 35 -0.43 0.26 10.50
C PHE A 35 -1.23 0.55 9.23
N TRP A 36 -0.66 0.25 8.06
CA TRP A 36 -1.36 0.45 6.79
C TRP A 36 -2.57 -0.48 6.65
N ASN A 37 -2.51 -1.69 7.18
CA ASN A 37 -3.66 -2.61 7.16
C ASN A 37 -4.86 -1.99 7.88
N GLN A 38 -4.63 -1.41 9.05
CA GLN A 38 -5.69 -0.75 9.81
C GLN A 38 -6.24 0.45 9.05
N TRP A 39 -5.35 1.23 8.45
CA TRP A 39 -5.72 2.39 7.66
C TRP A 39 -6.64 2.01 6.49
N VAL A 40 -6.27 0.97 5.74
CA VAL A 40 -7.06 0.50 4.59
C VAL A 40 -8.42 -0.01 5.04
N ARG A 41 -8.48 -0.74 6.14
CA ARG A 41 -9.76 -1.24 6.66
C ARG A 41 -10.71 -0.13 7.07
N ASP A 42 -10.18 0.96 7.61
CA ASP A 42 -11.00 2.07 8.07
C ASP A 42 -11.44 3.01 6.93
N ALA A 43 -10.77 2.95 5.80
CA ALA A 43 -11.12 3.77 4.65
C ALA A 43 -12.39 3.25 3.97
N GLY A 44 -13.27 4.16 3.59
CA GLY A 44 -14.48 3.79 2.86
C GLY A 44 -14.23 3.68 1.35
N ALA A 45 -13.22 4.37 0.86
CA ALA A 45 -12.80 4.35 -0.54
C ALA A 45 -11.38 4.88 -0.65
N GLU A 46 -10.68 4.48 -1.69
CA GLU A 46 -9.34 4.97 -1.98
C GLU A 46 -9.30 5.59 -3.36
N LEU A 47 -8.63 6.75 -3.45
CA LEU A 47 -8.38 7.44 -4.71
C LEU A 47 -6.89 7.32 -5.00
N MET A 48 -6.56 6.78 -6.16
CA MET A 48 -5.17 6.56 -6.56
C MET A 48 -4.89 7.21 -7.91
N GLY A 49 -3.67 7.71 -8.07
CA GLY A 49 -3.17 8.07 -9.37
C GLY A 49 -2.94 6.81 -10.21
N ARG A 50 -2.83 7.01 -11.53
CA ARG A 50 -2.64 5.91 -12.47
C ARG A 50 -1.42 5.05 -12.14
N GLY A 51 -0.27 5.68 -11.84
CA GLY A 51 0.96 4.95 -11.55
C GLY A 51 0.85 4.08 -10.31
N THR A 52 0.26 4.61 -9.24
CA THR A 52 0.05 3.87 -8.01
C THR A 52 -0.88 2.68 -8.24
N TYR A 53 -1.98 2.90 -8.95
CA TYR A 53 -2.94 1.84 -9.24
C TYR A 53 -2.30 0.73 -10.09
N GLU A 54 -1.56 1.10 -11.13
CA GLU A 54 -0.90 0.12 -11.99
C GLU A 54 0.17 -0.69 -11.25
N ALA A 55 0.81 -0.10 -10.23
CA ALA A 55 1.79 -0.81 -9.41
C ALA A 55 1.14 -1.76 -8.41
N MET A 56 0.01 -1.37 -7.82
CA MET A 56 -0.60 -2.09 -6.71
C MET A 56 -1.66 -3.12 -7.13
N GLU A 57 -2.46 -2.80 -8.12
CA GLU A 57 -3.62 -3.65 -8.47
C GLU A 57 -3.23 -5.08 -8.84
N PRO A 58 -2.28 -5.33 -9.76
CA PRO A 58 -1.95 -6.71 -10.10
C PRO A 58 -1.41 -7.48 -8.91
N TYR A 59 -0.51 -6.86 -8.15
CA TYR A 59 0.14 -7.52 -7.02
C TYR A 59 -0.85 -7.90 -5.93
N TRP A 60 -1.66 -6.95 -5.48
CA TRP A 60 -2.57 -7.20 -4.35
C TRP A 60 -3.79 -8.02 -4.74
N THR A 61 -4.26 -7.91 -5.98
CA THR A 61 -5.34 -8.75 -6.48
C THR A 61 -4.90 -10.21 -6.54
N ASP A 62 -3.69 -10.48 -7.05
CA ASP A 62 -3.16 -11.82 -7.11
C ASP A 62 -2.89 -12.38 -5.70
N ALA A 63 -2.37 -11.56 -4.81
CA ALA A 63 -2.12 -11.97 -3.42
C ALA A 63 -3.41 -12.30 -2.68
N ALA A 64 -4.49 -11.60 -2.94
CA ALA A 64 -5.78 -11.90 -2.33
C ALA A 64 -6.36 -13.22 -2.84
N ALA A 65 -6.15 -13.52 -4.13
CA ALA A 65 -6.64 -14.76 -4.74
C ALA A 65 -5.83 -16.00 -4.30
N ASP A 66 -4.53 -15.82 -4.06
CA ASP A 66 -3.62 -16.92 -3.70
C ASP A 66 -2.59 -16.43 -2.68
N PRO A 67 -2.97 -16.34 -1.38
CA PRO A 67 -2.10 -15.79 -0.33
C PRO A 67 -0.89 -16.68 -0.10
N GLN A 68 0.31 -16.13 -0.30
CA GLN A 68 1.57 -16.84 -0.09
C GLN A 68 2.56 -16.03 0.74
N GLY A 69 2.16 -14.85 1.18
CA GLY A 69 3.01 -13.97 1.95
C GLY A 69 2.88 -14.17 3.45
N PRO A 70 3.59 -13.37 4.23
CA PRO A 70 3.38 -13.35 5.67
C PRO A 70 1.97 -12.82 6.02
N ASP A 71 1.52 -13.14 7.25
CA ASP A 71 0.15 -12.81 7.69
C ASP A 71 -0.24 -11.36 7.45
N PHE A 72 0.65 -10.44 7.73
CA PHE A 72 0.34 -9.01 7.60
C PHE A 72 0.17 -8.59 6.13
N ALA A 73 0.88 -9.22 5.21
CA ALA A 73 0.72 -8.97 3.78
C ALA A 73 -0.60 -9.56 3.26
N ASP A 74 -0.93 -10.76 3.69
CA ASP A 74 -2.19 -11.41 3.32
C ASP A 74 -3.38 -10.63 3.87
N GLU A 75 -3.26 -10.10 5.08
CA GLU A 75 -4.28 -9.24 5.68
C GLU A 75 -4.53 -7.98 4.85
N PHE A 76 -3.45 -7.34 4.39
CA PHE A 76 -3.57 -6.17 3.52
C PHE A 76 -4.26 -6.54 2.20
N ALA A 77 -3.86 -7.65 1.59
CA ALA A 77 -4.44 -8.09 0.33
C ALA A 77 -5.95 -8.33 0.45
N ARG A 78 -6.39 -8.90 1.57
CA ARG A 78 -7.83 -9.11 1.81
C ARG A 78 -8.59 -7.80 2.03
N ALA A 79 -7.94 -6.79 2.60
CA ALA A 79 -8.56 -5.48 2.83
C ALA A 79 -8.59 -4.62 1.57
N TRP A 80 -7.69 -4.89 0.66
CA TRP A 80 -7.56 -4.19 -0.61
C TRP A 80 -8.81 -4.38 -1.47
#